data_4ecbc441dc76d16b3e0cbda19f83a605
#
_entry.id   4ecbc441dc76d16b3e0cbda19f83a605
#
_cell.length_a   1.000
_cell.length_b   1.000
_cell.length_c   1.000
_cell.angle_alpha   90.00
_cell.angle_beta   90.00
_cell.angle_gamma   90.00
#
_symmetry.space_group_name_H-M   'P 1'
#
loop_
_entity.id
_entity.type
_entity.pdbx_description
1 polymer ?
#
loop_
_entity_poly.entity_id
_entity_poly.type
_entity_poly.pdbx_seq_one_letter_code
_entity_poly.pdbx_strand_id
1 'polypeptide(L)'
;SLGSKNRIAASIYSYNSLIYAFFLSIFIGLIGIFFSYDILKFMGSTNESINLSKEYTDIIFLGTSIFLILTSFNAILYAQGDTKTYRNVLIVGVFLNIILNPIFIFGLFFIPAFGIAGLAISTVLIQFGACIYLYYKVNKTDLKIRLSISNFYIRRNFFINIFNQCMP
;
A
#
# COMPACT_ATOMS: atom_id res chain seq x y z
N SER A 1 4.81 -2.47 23.02
CA SER A 1 6.26 -2.73 22.90
C SER A 1 7.09 -1.46 22.95
N LEU A 2 6.70 -0.38 22.23
CA LEU A 2 7.40 0.92 22.33
C LEU A 2 7.19 1.58 23.69
N GLY A 3 5.99 1.54 24.24
CA GLY A 3 5.69 2.03 25.59
C GLY A 3 6.43 1.29 26.70
N SER A 4 6.80 0.02 26.48
CA SER A 4 7.63 -0.78 27.41
C SER A 4 9.14 -0.64 27.19
N LYS A 5 9.58 0.29 26.34
CA LYS A 5 10.98 0.53 25.92
C LYS A 5 11.68 -0.70 25.32
N ASN A 6 10.96 -1.75 24.96
CA ASN A 6 11.55 -2.95 24.35
C ASN A 6 11.64 -2.77 22.81
N ARG A 7 12.73 -2.16 22.35
CA ARG A 7 12.99 -1.86 20.95
C ARG A 7 13.12 -3.13 20.08
N ILE A 8 13.64 -4.22 20.65
CA ILE A 8 13.79 -5.50 19.93
C ILE A 8 12.42 -6.09 19.63
N ALA A 9 11.54 -6.14 20.62
CA ALA A 9 10.17 -6.61 20.39
C ALA A 9 9.43 -5.73 19.37
N ALA A 10 9.59 -4.39 19.45
CA ALA A 10 9.00 -3.46 18.50
C ALA A 10 9.46 -3.70 17.04
N SER A 11 10.76 -3.94 16.82
CA SER A 11 11.29 -4.24 15.49
C SER A 11 10.78 -5.58 14.95
N ILE A 12 10.64 -6.61 15.80
CA ILE A 12 10.08 -7.90 15.41
C ILE A 12 8.60 -7.75 15.01
N TYR A 13 7.80 -7.01 15.78
CA TYR A 13 6.40 -6.73 15.42
C TYR A 13 6.29 -5.95 14.11
N SER A 14 7.11 -4.94 13.90
CA SER A 14 7.14 -4.15 12.66
C SER A 14 7.46 -5.02 11.44
N TYR A 15 8.43 -5.92 11.57
CA TYR A 15 8.79 -6.84 10.50
C TYR A 15 7.67 -7.83 10.17
N ASN A 16 7.08 -8.46 11.22
CA ASN A 16 5.97 -9.40 11.01
C ASN A 16 4.73 -8.70 10.43
N SER A 17 4.46 -7.44 10.77
CA SER A 17 3.36 -6.67 10.18
C SER A 17 3.56 -6.42 8.68
N LEU A 18 4.79 -6.17 8.22
CA LEU A 18 5.10 -6.03 6.80
C LEU A 18 4.91 -7.34 6.03
N ILE A 19 5.36 -8.47 6.60
CA ILE A 19 5.14 -9.79 6.01
C ILE A 19 3.64 -10.08 5.91
N TYR A 20 2.89 -9.85 6.99
CA TYR A 20 1.45 -10.04 7.01
C TYR A 20 0.76 -9.17 5.96
N ALA A 21 1.12 -7.89 5.88
CA ALA A 21 0.59 -6.96 4.87
C ALA A 21 0.88 -7.45 3.45
N PHE A 22 2.07 -7.98 3.20
CA PHE A 22 2.45 -8.52 1.89
C PHE A 22 1.58 -9.74 1.50
N PHE A 23 1.45 -10.74 2.37
CA PHE A 23 0.61 -11.91 2.08
C PHE A 23 -0.87 -11.55 1.95
N LEU A 24 -1.37 -10.70 2.85
CA LEU A 24 -2.74 -10.21 2.80
C LEU A 24 -3.02 -9.44 1.51
N SER A 25 -2.05 -8.65 1.04
CA SER A 25 -2.19 -7.89 -0.21
C SER A 25 -2.30 -8.79 -1.44
N ILE A 26 -1.52 -9.87 -1.48
CA ILE A 26 -1.61 -10.86 -2.57
C ILE A 26 -3.01 -11.49 -2.56
N PHE A 27 -3.49 -11.89 -1.39
CA PHE A 27 -4.81 -12.50 -1.25
C PHE A 27 -5.93 -11.55 -1.69
N ILE A 28 -5.93 -10.29 -1.21
CA ILE A 28 -6.91 -9.27 -1.59
C ILE A 28 -6.78 -8.93 -3.07
N GLY A 29 -5.56 -8.75 -3.58
CA GLY A 29 -5.31 -8.44 -4.98
C GLY A 29 -5.83 -9.52 -5.93
N LEU A 30 -5.56 -10.79 -5.62
CA LEU A 30 -6.07 -11.91 -6.41
C LEU A 30 -7.59 -11.97 -6.40
N ILE A 31 -8.22 -11.94 -5.22
CA ILE A 31 -9.68 -11.91 -5.11
C ILE A 31 -10.25 -10.72 -5.88
N GLY A 32 -9.67 -9.54 -5.71
CA GLY A 32 -10.10 -8.33 -6.37
C GLY A 32 -10.08 -8.47 -7.90
N ILE A 33 -8.99 -8.98 -8.47
CA ILE A 33 -8.87 -9.19 -9.92
C ILE A 33 -9.87 -10.24 -10.41
N PHE A 34 -10.01 -11.38 -9.74
CA PHE A 34 -10.93 -12.45 -10.15
C PHE A 34 -12.38 -12.00 -10.08
N PHE A 35 -12.76 -11.22 -9.08
CA PHE A 35 -14.14 -10.80 -8.87
C PHE A 35 -14.41 -9.35 -9.31
N SER A 36 -13.45 -8.66 -9.95
CA SER A 36 -13.60 -7.26 -10.37
C SER A 36 -14.85 -7.04 -11.23
N TYR A 37 -15.12 -7.93 -12.18
CA TYR A 37 -16.29 -7.86 -13.04
C TYR A 37 -17.61 -7.97 -12.26
N ASP A 38 -17.72 -8.95 -11.38
CA ASP A 38 -18.92 -9.20 -10.59
C ASP A 38 -19.18 -8.06 -9.58
N ILE A 39 -18.11 -7.55 -8.97
CA ILE A 39 -18.18 -6.39 -8.07
C ILE A 39 -18.72 -5.16 -8.82
N LEU A 40 -18.15 -4.85 -9.99
CA LEU A 40 -18.57 -3.71 -10.80
C LEU A 40 -20.01 -3.85 -11.27
N LYS A 41 -20.42 -5.05 -11.68
CA LYS A 41 -21.80 -5.34 -12.06
C LYS A 41 -22.76 -5.19 -10.89
N PHE A 42 -22.39 -5.67 -9.71
CA PHE A 42 -23.17 -5.50 -8.49
C PHE A 42 -23.31 -4.02 -8.09
N MET A 43 -22.28 -3.19 -8.35
CA MET A 43 -22.31 -1.73 -8.12
C MET A 43 -23.16 -0.98 -9.16
N GLY A 44 -23.73 -1.67 -10.16
CA GLY A 44 -24.63 -1.07 -11.14
C GLY A 44 -23.93 -0.51 -12.38
N SER A 45 -22.68 -0.93 -12.67
CA SER A 45 -22.01 -0.54 -13.92
C SER A 45 -22.77 -1.04 -15.13
N THR A 46 -22.93 -0.19 -16.15
CA THR A 46 -23.54 -0.56 -17.44
C THR A 46 -22.57 -1.39 -18.27
N ASN A 47 -23.10 -2.15 -19.23
CA ASN A 47 -22.28 -2.99 -20.11
C ASN A 47 -21.22 -2.19 -20.91
N GLU A 48 -21.48 -0.91 -21.19
CA GLU A 48 -20.55 -0.03 -21.89
C GLU A 48 -19.42 0.47 -20.98
N SER A 49 -19.73 0.77 -19.71
CA SER A 49 -18.74 1.31 -18.76
C SER A 49 -17.93 0.23 -18.04
N ILE A 50 -18.42 -1.02 -18.01
CA ILE A 50 -17.81 -2.07 -17.18
C ILE A 50 -16.38 -2.42 -17.62
N ASN A 51 -16.10 -2.43 -18.93
CA ASN A 51 -14.77 -2.73 -19.44
C ASN A 51 -13.75 -1.65 -19.04
N LEU A 52 -14.12 -0.38 -19.19
CA LEU A 52 -13.26 0.76 -18.78
C LEU A 52 -13.02 0.79 -17.27
N SER A 53 -14.09 0.55 -16.50
CA SER A 53 -13.99 0.49 -15.03
C SER A 53 -13.16 -0.70 -14.58
N LYS A 54 -13.22 -1.83 -15.30
CA LYS A 54 -12.44 -3.03 -15.01
C LYS A 54 -10.95 -2.80 -15.21
N GLU A 55 -10.54 -2.14 -16.31
CA GLU A 55 -9.14 -1.81 -16.55
C GLU A 55 -8.55 -0.98 -15.39
N TYR A 56 -9.27 0.03 -14.93
CA TYR A 56 -8.90 0.82 -13.76
C TYR A 56 -8.78 -0.03 -12.50
N THR A 57 -9.81 -0.83 -12.23
CA THR A 57 -9.94 -1.62 -11.01
C THR A 57 -8.87 -2.71 -10.92
N ASP A 58 -8.58 -3.40 -12.03
CA ASP A 58 -7.56 -4.45 -12.10
C ASP A 58 -6.15 -3.87 -11.80
N ILE A 59 -5.84 -2.67 -12.32
CA ILE A 59 -4.56 -1.99 -12.03
C ILE A 59 -4.46 -1.62 -10.53
N ILE A 60 -5.54 -1.13 -9.93
CA ILE A 60 -5.56 -0.82 -8.50
C ILE A 60 -5.38 -2.09 -7.66
N PHE A 61 -6.03 -3.21 -8.02
CA PHE A 61 -5.85 -4.48 -7.33
C PHE A 61 -4.43 -5.03 -7.48
N LEU A 62 -3.80 -4.89 -8.65
CA LEU A 62 -2.38 -5.20 -8.83
C LEU A 62 -1.49 -4.34 -7.90
N GLY A 63 -1.86 -3.07 -7.71
CA GLY A 63 -1.17 -2.14 -6.83
C GLY A 63 -1.42 -2.37 -5.33
N THR A 64 -2.33 -3.26 -4.93
CA THR A 64 -2.74 -3.46 -3.52
C THR A 64 -1.55 -3.73 -2.60
N SER A 65 -0.53 -4.46 -3.08
CA SER A 65 0.68 -4.74 -2.30
C SER A 65 1.43 -3.46 -1.90
N ILE A 66 1.50 -2.49 -2.79
CA ILE A 66 2.13 -1.20 -2.53
C ILE A 66 1.35 -0.44 -1.46
N PHE A 67 0.01 -0.41 -1.59
CA PHE A 67 -0.86 0.28 -0.62
C PHE A 67 -0.77 -0.30 0.79
N LEU A 68 -0.79 -1.63 0.93
CA LEU A 68 -0.72 -2.27 2.25
C LEU A 68 0.66 -2.17 2.89
N ILE A 69 1.73 -2.23 2.11
CA ILE A 69 3.09 -2.00 2.61
C ILE A 69 3.26 -0.54 3.03
N LEU A 70 2.74 0.42 2.25
CA LEU A 70 2.77 1.84 2.57
C LEU A 70 2.07 2.13 3.91
N THR A 71 0.87 1.58 4.11
CA THR A 71 0.12 1.75 5.36
C THR A 71 0.85 1.12 6.54
N SER A 72 1.55 0.00 6.34
CA SER A 72 2.38 -0.62 7.37
C SER A 72 3.57 0.26 7.76
N PHE A 73 4.27 0.88 6.79
CA PHE A 73 5.33 1.85 7.09
C PHE A 73 4.78 3.07 7.83
N ASN A 74 3.60 3.57 7.42
CA ASN A 74 2.94 4.66 8.15
C ASN A 74 2.64 4.27 9.60
N ALA A 75 2.09 3.08 9.85
CA ALA A 75 1.81 2.61 11.21
C ALA A 75 3.08 2.53 12.08
N ILE A 76 4.21 2.12 11.48
CA ILE A 76 5.51 2.06 12.16
C ILE A 76 6.00 3.47 12.55
N LEU A 77 5.89 4.45 11.65
CA LEU A 77 6.26 5.84 11.92
C LEU A 77 5.32 6.48 12.93
N TYR A 78 4.02 6.24 12.78
CA TYR A 78 3.01 6.74 13.70
C TYR A 78 3.23 6.23 15.14
N ALA A 79 3.56 4.93 15.30
CA ALA A 79 3.88 4.36 16.60
C ALA A 79 5.12 4.99 17.26
N GLN A 80 6.01 5.62 16.49
CA GLN A 80 7.17 6.36 16.95
C GLN A 80 6.89 7.86 17.20
N GLY A 81 5.63 8.30 17.00
CA GLY A 81 5.21 9.69 17.14
C GLY A 81 5.42 10.55 15.88
N ASP A 82 5.89 9.99 14.78
CA ASP A 82 6.04 10.73 13.52
C ASP A 82 4.73 10.70 12.71
N THR A 83 3.84 11.63 13.02
CA THR A 83 2.59 11.84 12.30
C THR A 83 2.75 12.78 11.09
N LYS A 84 3.86 13.54 11.05
CA LYS A 84 4.07 14.58 10.04
C LYS A 84 4.56 14.02 8.70
N THR A 85 5.40 12.99 8.74
CA THR A 85 6.00 12.41 7.53
C THR A 85 4.92 11.88 6.57
N TYR A 86 3.98 11.07 7.05
CA TYR A 86 2.93 10.52 6.20
C TYR A 86 1.95 11.59 5.70
N ARG A 87 1.58 12.54 6.56
CA ARG A 87 0.77 13.68 6.13
C ARG A 87 1.39 14.44 4.96
N ASN A 88 2.70 14.72 5.05
CA ASN A 88 3.41 15.42 3.97
C ASN A 88 3.46 14.58 2.69
N VAL A 89 3.63 13.27 2.81
CA VAL A 89 3.55 12.33 1.66
C VAL A 89 2.19 12.40 0.97
N LEU A 90 1.09 12.43 1.74
CA LEU A 90 -0.25 12.56 1.17
C LEU A 90 -0.43 13.90 0.44
N ILE A 91 0.02 15.01 1.02
CA ILE A 91 -0.05 16.34 0.40
C ILE A 91 0.72 16.35 -0.94
N VAL A 92 1.96 15.88 -0.93
CA VAL A 92 2.77 15.78 -2.14
C VAL A 92 2.11 14.85 -3.16
N GLY A 93 1.55 13.73 -2.72
CA GLY A 93 0.81 12.79 -3.56
C GLY A 93 -0.37 13.43 -4.29
N VAL A 94 -1.14 14.31 -3.62
CA VAL A 94 -2.24 15.05 -4.25
C VAL A 94 -1.72 15.95 -5.36
N PHE A 95 -0.66 16.73 -5.10
CA PHE A 95 -0.07 17.59 -6.13
C PHE A 95 0.48 16.79 -7.32
N LEU A 96 1.15 15.67 -7.05
CA LEU A 96 1.62 14.78 -8.10
C LEU A 96 0.47 14.18 -8.92
N ASN A 97 -0.65 13.82 -8.29
CA ASN A 97 -1.83 13.34 -9.01
C ASN A 97 -2.40 14.40 -9.97
N ILE A 98 -2.47 15.67 -9.55
CA ILE A 98 -2.95 16.78 -10.41
C ILE A 98 -2.08 16.90 -11.66
N ILE A 99 -0.78 16.64 -11.57
CA ILE A 99 0.16 16.75 -12.68
C ILE A 99 0.17 15.45 -13.52
N LEU A 100 0.28 14.29 -12.88
CA LEU A 100 0.47 13.02 -13.57
C LEU A 100 -0.82 12.49 -14.20
N ASN A 101 -1.99 12.73 -13.60
CA ASN A 101 -3.24 12.25 -14.16
C ASN A 101 -3.47 12.74 -15.60
N PRO A 102 -3.38 14.04 -15.93
CA PRO A 102 -3.52 14.49 -17.30
C PRO A 102 -2.48 13.89 -18.25
N ILE A 103 -1.24 13.69 -17.78
CA ILE A 103 -0.15 13.13 -18.59
C ILE A 103 -0.49 11.70 -19.02
N PHE A 104 -0.97 10.87 -18.08
CA PHE A 104 -1.29 9.47 -18.37
C PHE A 104 -2.65 9.28 -19.05
N ILE A 105 -3.61 10.17 -18.81
CA ILE A 105 -4.93 10.11 -19.47
C ILE A 105 -4.81 10.50 -20.94
N PHE A 106 -4.19 11.66 -21.23
CA PHE A 106 -4.17 12.24 -22.57
C PHE A 106 -2.93 11.86 -23.38
N GLY A 107 -1.93 11.24 -22.75
CA GLY A 107 -0.73 10.84 -23.44
C GLY A 107 0.14 12.04 -23.82
N LEU A 108 0.63 12.78 -22.84
CA LEU A 108 1.51 13.94 -23.08
C LEU A 108 2.99 13.51 -23.09
N PHE A 109 3.79 14.27 -23.83
CA PHE A 109 5.21 14.02 -24.07
C PHE A 109 5.43 12.70 -24.83
N PHE A 110 6.15 11.74 -24.26
CA PHE A 110 6.46 10.43 -24.86
C PHE A 110 5.60 9.29 -24.32
N ILE A 111 4.59 9.61 -23.52
CA ILE A 111 3.72 8.63 -22.86
C ILE A 111 2.46 8.46 -23.73
N PRO A 112 2.08 7.22 -24.10
CA PRO A 112 0.82 6.98 -24.81
C PRO A 112 -0.39 7.31 -23.93
N ALA A 113 -1.51 7.64 -24.57
CA ALA A 113 -2.76 7.88 -23.87
C ALA A 113 -3.34 6.55 -23.32
N PHE A 114 -3.46 6.44 -22.03
CA PHE A 114 -4.04 5.28 -21.35
C PHE A 114 -5.51 5.48 -20.96
N GLY A 115 -6.08 6.67 -21.19
CA GLY A 115 -7.46 6.96 -20.80
C GLY A 115 -7.69 6.75 -19.29
N ILE A 116 -8.77 6.06 -18.93
CA ILE A 116 -9.15 5.81 -17.53
C ILE A 116 -8.11 4.94 -16.80
N ALA A 117 -7.49 3.99 -17.47
CA ALA A 117 -6.39 3.19 -16.90
C ALA A 117 -5.20 4.07 -16.47
N GLY A 118 -4.99 5.21 -17.14
CA GLY A 118 -3.96 6.19 -16.80
C GLY A 118 -4.11 6.77 -15.39
N LEU A 119 -5.33 6.94 -14.89
CA LEU A 119 -5.60 7.36 -13.50
C LEU A 119 -5.10 6.32 -12.49
N ALA A 120 -5.32 5.04 -12.77
CA ALA A 120 -4.84 3.96 -11.90
C ALA A 120 -3.31 3.87 -11.92
N ILE A 121 -2.71 3.93 -13.12
CA ILE A 121 -1.25 3.87 -13.30
C ILE A 121 -0.58 5.03 -12.53
N SER A 122 -1.03 6.27 -12.71
CA SER A 122 -0.47 7.43 -12.01
C SER A 122 -0.58 7.28 -10.49
N THR A 123 -1.72 6.81 -10.00
CA THR A 123 -1.95 6.58 -8.56
C THR A 123 -0.99 5.53 -8.00
N VAL A 124 -0.87 4.38 -8.67
CA VAL A 124 0.05 3.30 -8.23
C VAL A 124 1.50 3.76 -8.26
N LEU A 125 1.93 4.52 -9.28
CA LEU A 125 3.28 5.07 -9.36
C LEU A 125 3.58 6.05 -8.22
N ILE A 126 2.65 6.95 -7.90
CA ILE A 126 2.80 7.89 -6.78
C ILE A 126 2.92 7.13 -5.46
N GLN A 127 2.07 6.14 -5.23
CA GLN A 127 2.12 5.30 -4.01
C GLN A 127 3.40 4.48 -3.93
N PHE A 128 3.93 4.01 -5.07
CA PHE A 128 5.22 3.34 -5.13
C PHE A 128 6.36 4.28 -4.71
N GLY A 129 6.39 5.51 -5.24
CA GLY A 129 7.36 6.53 -4.81
C GLY A 129 7.24 6.87 -3.32
N ALA A 130 6.01 7.00 -2.82
CA ALA A 130 5.71 7.21 -1.40
C ALA A 130 6.22 6.04 -0.54
N CYS A 131 6.04 4.80 -1.01
CA CYS A 131 6.50 3.59 -0.32
C CYS A 131 8.03 3.59 -0.17
N ILE A 132 8.77 3.93 -1.24
CA ILE A 132 10.24 4.06 -1.20
C ILE A 132 10.67 5.13 -0.19
N TYR A 133 9.99 6.29 -0.21
CA TYR A 133 10.31 7.38 0.71
C TYR A 133 10.05 7.00 2.17
N LEU A 134 8.91 6.36 2.48
CA LEU A 134 8.61 5.90 3.84
C LEU A 134 9.56 4.80 4.29
N TYR A 135 9.92 3.86 3.42
CA TYR A 135 10.96 2.85 3.71
C TYR A 135 12.29 3.51 4.12
N TYR A 136 12.74 4.51 3.36
CA TYR A 136 13.95 5.27 3.71
C TYR A 136 13.83 5.98 5.06
N LYS A 137 12.66 6.57 5.35
CA LYS A 137 12.40 7.23 6.64
C LYS A 137 12.42 6.25 7.80
N VAL A 138 11.75 5.11 7.68
CA VAL A 138 11.73 4.06 8.70
C VAL A 138 13.13 3.53 8.99
N ASN A 139 13.97 3.34 7.97
CA ASN A 139 15.35 2.89 8.14
C ASN A 139 16.26 3.92 8.81
N LYS A 140 15.89 5.19 8.82
CA LYS A 140 16.61 6.25 9.56
C LYS A 140 16.20 6.34 11.04
N THR A 141 15.14 5.64 11.43
CA THR A 141 14.69 5.60 12.83
C THR A 141 15.47 4.56 13.63
N ASP A 142 15.37 4.65 14.95
CA ASP A 142 15.96 3.68 15.87
C ASP A 142 15.42 2.24 15.72
N LEU A 143 14.27 2.09 15.09
CA LEU A 143 13.66 0.81 14.70
C LEU A 143 14.18 0.35 13.34
N LYS A 144 15.48 0.41 13.09
CA LYS A 144 16.08 -0.12 11.86
C LYS A 144 15.47 -1.49 11.57
N ILE A 145 14.60 -1.55 10.56
CA ILE A 145 14.09 -2.82 10.04
C ILE A 145 15.28 -3.47 9.35
N ARG A 146 16.12 -4.14 10.14
CA ARG A 146 17.11 -5.02 9.58
C ARG A 146 16.32 -6.15 8.92
N LEU A 147 16.27 -6.11 7.61
CA LEU A 147 15.90 -7.24 6.75
C LEU A 147 16.95 -8.34 6.91
N SER A 148 17.18 -8.78 8.13
CA SER A 148 18.05 -9.90 8.44
C SER A 148 17.19 -11.15 8.41
N ILE A 149 17.46 -12.03 7.46
CA ILE A 149 16.87 -13.37 7.33
C ILE A 149 16.96 -14.16 8.65
N SER A 150 17.93 -13.82 9.52
CA SER A 150 18.08 -14.43 10.86
C SER A 150 16.94 -14.07 11.83
N ASN A 151 16.14 -13.03 11.55
CA ASN A 151 14.97 -12.63 12.35
C ASN A 151 13.66 -13.20 11.81
N PHE A 152 13.73 -14.19 10.91
CA PHE A 152 12.60 -14.87 10.30
C PHE A 152 11.95 -15.84 11.33
N TYR A 153 11.56 -15.31 12.48
CA TYR A 153 10.73 -16.03 13.43
C TYR A 153 9.25 -15.78 13.12
N ILE A 154 8.70 -16.56 12.17
CA ILE A 154 7.25 -16.69 12.01
C ILE A 154 6.75 -17.43 13.25
N ARG A 155 6.56 -16.73 14.35
CA ARG A 155 5.87 -17.30 15.50
C ARG A 155 4.35 -17.20 15.23
N ARG A 156 3.70 -18.33 15.09
CA ARG A 156 2.23 -18.46 14.98
C ARG A 156 1.49 -17.55 15.97
N ASN A 157 2.04 -17.39 17.18
CA ASN A 157 1.47 -16.52 18.21
C ASN A 157 1.46 -15.03 17.83
N PHE A 158 2.39 -14.55 16.99
CA PHE A 158 2.37 -13.16 16.52
C PHE A 158 1.25 -12.93 15.52
N PHE A 159 1.01 -13.86 14.60
CA PHE A 159 -0.11 -13.79 13.66
C PHE A 159 -1.46 -13.81 14.39
N ILE A 160 -1.62 -14.67 15.38
CA ILE A 160 -2.83 -14.74 16.19
C ILE A 160 -3.03 -13.44 16.96
N ASN A 161 -1.99 -12.87 17.55
CA ASN A 161 -2.09 -11.60 18.28
C ASN A 161 -2.42 -10.41 17.36
N ILE A 162 -1.83 -10.34 16.17
CA ILE A 162 -2.18 -9.31 15.18
C ILE A 162 -3.63 -9.48 14.74
N PHE A 163 -4.05 -10.70 14.42
CA PHE A 163 -5.41 -11.00 14.01
C PHE A 163 -6.43 -10.65 15.11
N ASN A 164 -6.16 -11.02 16.36
CA ASN A 164 -7.03 -10.69 17.49
C ASN A 164 -7.10 -9.19 17.81
N GLN A 165 -6.05 -8.43 17.48
CA GLN A 165 -6.07 -6.96 17.62
C GLN A 165 -6.80 -6.25 16.46
N CYS A 166 -6.93 -6.90 15.31
CA CYS A 166 -7.68 -6.38 14.18
C CYS A 166 -9.19 -6.70 14.24
N MET A 167 -9.57 -7.67 15.06
CA MET A 167 -10.98 -7.98 15.34
C MET A 167 -11.38 -7.31 16.66
N PRO A 168 -12.35 -6.37 16.65
CA PRO A 168 -12.88 -5.74 17.85
C PRO A 168 -13.69 -6.73 18.70
#